data_438b6a358cccca27392f0b4db714d42a
#
_entry.id   438b6a358cccca27392f0b4db714d42a
#
_cell.length_a   1.000
_cell.length_b   1.000
_cell.length_c   1.000
_cell.angle_alpha   90.00
_cell.angle_beta   90.00
_cell.angle_gamma   90.00
#
_symmetry.space_group_name_H-M   'P 1'
#
loop_
_entity.id
_entity.type
_entity.pdbx_description
1 polymer ?
#
loop_
_entity_poly.entity_id
_entity_poly.type
_entity_poly.pdbx_seq_one_letter_code
_entity_poly.pdbx_strand_id
1 'polypeptide(L)'
;MMILKPKQALALNKSYLKVKPTRDQIKLFKDNLIKLIDETNLDKREELHKNDFSDFLKDTYYKTSNYINIKDTIDLVVHSSIDPQSPVSILIEAKSPTNKTEMISTNSINTKSMQELMLYYLRERISNNNINLKHLIITNRYEWFIFDAALFEKLFAQNKQLVNQFNDFENKTLSVTKTKDFYSEIAKPAIELIKEKIEYIYFDIREYKKHLDNNTIEDDNKLIPLYKIFSPEHLLKLPIANDNNTLDKSFYSELLHIIGLEETKQGGKKIITRKELGRRDIGSLLENCITELDNGDKLSAITNIEQYGANTEERLFNVALELVIIWINRILFLKLLEGQLISFNKSSKDYAFLSSDIIKGYDDLNNLFFGVLAKQHHDRSDANQKQFAKIPYLNSSLFDPQSEKLEKECFAISALNYNRTLRIDAKTVLKDRAGKKDTGEKNTLEYLFEFLNSYNFASDSSDEIQEDSKTIINAAVLGLIFEKINGYKDGSFYTPSFITMYMCRETIRRAVVEKFNQAKSWNCQTFDELYNKIEDRHDANNIINSITICDPAVGSGHFLVSALNEIIAIKSELRILQDHAGNRLKEYQVQIVNDELIVTDEDGDLFA
;
A
#
# COMPACT_ATOMS: atom_id res chain seq x y z
N MET A 1 -26.08 10.54 -14.33
CA MET A 1 -24.68 10.94 -14.61
C MET A 1 -23.96 11.02 -13.27
N MET A 2 -22.90 10.27 -13.09
CA MET A 2 -22.12 10.24 -11.84
C MET A 2 -20.83 11.06 -12.01
N ILE A 3 -20.62 12.03 -11.13
CA ILE A 3 -19.44 12.90 -11.11
C ILE A 3 -18.62 12.51 -9.89
N LEU A 4 -17.35 12.15 -10.10
CA LEU A 4 -16.39 11.80 -9.06
C LEU A 4 -15.43 12.97 -8.82
N LYS A 5 -15.19 13.30 -7.55
CA LYS A 5 -14.15 14.29 -7.19
C LYS A 5 -12.80 13.59 -6.96
N PRO A 6 -11.66 14.24 -7.18
CA PRO A 6 -10.33 13.64 -7.03
C PRO A 6 -10.08 13.01 -5.66
N LYS A 7 -10.62 13.58 -4.60
CA LYS A 7 -10.46 13.09 -3.23
C LYS A 7 -11.33 11.87 -2.90
N GLN A 8 -12.32 11.54 -3.74
CA GLN A 8 -13.20 10.40 -3.50
C GLN A 8 -12.49 9.09 -3.79
N ALA A 9 -12.66 8.09 -2.92
CA ALA A 9 -12.04 6.78 -3.06
C ALA A 9 -12.36 6.08 -4.39
N LEU A 10 -13.54 6.37 -4.98
CA LEU A 10 -13.95 5.81 -6.28
C LEU A 10 -13.21 6.45 -7.47
N ALA A 11 -12.65 7.65 -7.31
CA ALA A 11 -11.94 8.35 -8.38
C ALA A 11 -10.57 7.73 -8.68
N LEU A 12 -9.95 7.08 -7.71
CA LEU A 12 -8.61 6.51 -7.80
C LEU A 12 -8.64 5.00 -7.58
N ASN A 13 -7.62 4.31 -8.10
CA ASN A 13 -7.38 2.93 -7.72
C ASN A 13 -7.12 2.86 -6.20
N LYS A 14 -7.85 1.98 -5.51
CA LYS A 14 -7.83 1.88 -4.05
C LYS A 14 -6.45 1.54 -3.46
N SER A 15 -5.67 0.73 -4.15
CA SER A 15 -4.28 0.44 -3.77
C SER A 15 -3.40 1.69 -3.88
N TYR A 16 -3.72 2.57 -4.82
CA TYR A 16 -2.98 3.82 -5.02
C TYR A 16 -3.31 4.89 -3.98
N LEU A 17 -4.48 4.83 -3.37
CA LEU A 17 -4.84 5.77 -2.28
C LEU A 17 -3.83 5.72 -1.14
N LYS A 18 -3.28 4.55 -0.85
CA LYS A 18 -2.30 4.33 0.24
C LYS A 18 -0.85 4.69 -0.11
N VAL A 19 -0.52 4.89 -1.38
CA VAL A 19 0.82 5.31 -1.81
C VAL A 19 1.01 6.78 -1.46
N LYS A 20 2.02 7.09 -0.65
CA LYS A 20 2.33 8.46 -0.22
C LYS A 20 3.36 9.10 -1.16
N PRO A 21 3.07 10.28 -1.74
CA PRO A 21 4.07 11.00 -2.50
C PRO A 21 5.15 11.57 -1.56
N THR A 22 6.36 11.75 -2.09
CA THR A 22 7.42 12.44 -1.39
C THR A 22 7.20 13.96 -1.45
N ARG A 23 7.81 14.70 -0.52
CA ARG A 23 7.75 16.16 -0.51
C ARG A 23 8.30 16.77 -1.81
N ASP A 24 9.36 16.21 -2.37
CA ASP A 24 9.94 16.68 -3.63
C ASP A 24 8.98 16.48 -4.80
N GLN A 25 8.24 15.38 -4.83
CA GLN A 25 7.22 15.11 -5.85
C GLN A 25 6.08 16.12 -5.77
N ILE A 26 5.56 16.40 -4.57
CA ILE A 26 4.49 17.40 -4.39
C ILE A 26 4.98 18.80 -4.74
N LYS A 27 6.21 19.17 -4.36
CA LYS A 27 6.80 20.46 -4.70
C LYS A 27 6.95 20.61 -6.22
N LEU A 28 7.50 19.61 -6.90
CA LEU A 28 7.65 19.63 -8.36
C LEU A 28 6.29 19.75 -9.06
N PHE A 29 5.30 18.97 -8.60
CA PHE A 29 3.92 19.05 -9.10
C PHE A 29 3.35 20.46 -8.93
N LYS A 30 3.48 21.04 -7.75
CA LYS A 30 2.99 22.36 -7.40
C LYS A 30 3.62 23.44 -8.29
N ASP A 31 4.94 23.42 -8.42
CA ASP A 31 5.69 24.39 -9.25
C ASP A 31 5.26 24.31 -10.72
N ASN A 32 5.07 23.12 -11.27
CA ASN A 32 4.64 22.92 -12.65
C ASN A 32 3.14 23.22 -12.85
N LEU A 33 2.30 22.95 -11.86
CA LEU A 33 0.88 23.29 -11.92
C LEU A 33 0.67 24.81 -11.86
N ILE A 34 1.43 25.54 -11.06
CA ILE A 34 1.42 27.03 -11.02
C ILE A 34 1.79 27.58 -12.40
N LYS A 35 2.82 27.05 -13.06
CA LYS A 35 3.18 27.46 -14.43
C LYS A 35 2.05 27.19 -15.43
N LEU A 36 1.37 26.06 -15.29
CA LEU A 36 0.25 25.71 -16.15
C LEU A 36 -0.89 26.72 -16.02
N ILE A 37 -1.23 27.17 -14.80
CA ILE A 37 -2.38 28.06 -14.55
C ILE A 37 -2.04 29.55 -14.64
N ASP A 38 -0.78 29.94 -14.91
CA ASP A 38 -0.38 31.33 -15.00
C ASP A 38 -1.21 32.10 -16.04
N GLU A 39 -1.94 33.10 -15.57
CA GLU A 39 -2.91 33.89 -16.35
C GLU A 39 -2.27 34.79 -17.40
N THR A 40 -0.95 35.02 -17.33
CA THR A 40 -0.24 35.89 -18.30
C THR A 40 -0.30 35.38 -19.74
N ASN A 41 -0.82 34.18 -19.95
CA ASN A 41 -0.85 33.46 -21.22
C ASN A 41 -2.25 33.17 -21.76
N LEU A 42 -3.31 33.78 -21.25
CA LEU A 42 -4.70 33.49 -21.63
C LEU A 42 -5.05 33.81 -23.11
N ASP A 43 -4.38 34.81 -23.68
CA ASP A 43 -4.62 35.25 -25.07
C ASP A 43 -3.82 34.46 -26.11
N LYS A 44 -3.13 33.40 -25.70
CA LYS A 44 -2.39 32.54 -26.64
C LYS A 44 -3.35 31.73 -27.52
N ARG A 45 -2.86 31.42 -28.74
CA ARG A 45 -3.56 30.49 -29.65
C ARG A 45 -3.69 29.10 -29.00
N GLU A 46 -4.73 28.37 -29.34
CA GLU A 46 -5.06 27.02 -28.83
C GLU A 46 -3.86 26.05 -28.91
N GLU A 47 -3.05 26.14 -29.98
CA GLU A 47 -1.83 25.34 -30.16
C GLU A 47 -0.77 25.56 -29.05
N LEU A 48 -0.68 26.76 -28.50
CA LEU A 48 0.26 27.06 -27.41
C LEU A 48 -0.22 26.47 -26.08
N HIS A 49 -1.54 26.40 -25.87
CA HIS A 49 -2.10 25.73 -24.71
C HIS A 49 -1.81 24.22 -24.70
N LYS A 50 -1.81 23.56 -25.88
CA LYS A 50 -1.43 22.14 -26.00
C LYS A 50 0.01 21.87 -25.55
N ASN A 51 0.93 22.78 -25.88
CA ASN A 51 2.31 22.69 -25.43
C ASN A 51 2.42 22.86 -23.90
N ASP A 52 1.69 23.81 -23.31
CA ASP A 52 1.67 24.02 -21.86
C ASP A 52 1.19 22.74 -21.13
N PHE A 53 0.17 22.03 -21.65
CA PHE A 53 -0.27 20.75 -21.12
C PHE A 53 0.77 19.65 -21.27
N SER A 54 1.38 19.56 -22.46
CA SER A 54 2.44 18.58 -22.73
C SER A 54 3.61 18.76 -21.77
N ASP A 55 4.04 20.00 -21.58
CA ASP A 55 5.16 20.33 -20.69
C ASP A 55 4.83 20.04 -19.23
N PHE A 56 3.63 20.40 -18.77
CA PHE A 56 3.17 20.05 -17.42
C PHE A 56 3.22 18.54 -17.16
N LEU A 57 2.65 17.75 -18.06
CA LEU A 57 2.63 16.30 -17.92
C LEU A 57 4.05 15.72 -18.01
N LYS A 58 4.85 16.13 -19.00
CA LYS A 58 6.23 15.67 -19.16
C LYS A 58 7.07 15.99 -17.95
N ASP A 59 7.15 17.26 -17.57
CA ASP A 59 8.08 17.71 -16.54
C ASP A 59 7.68 17.26 -15.13
N THR A 60 6.40 16.93 -14.92
CA THR A 60 5.94 16.42 -13.63
C THR A 60 6.05 14.90 -13.52
N TYR A 61 5.70 14.15 -14.60
CA TYR A 61 5.50 12.70 -14.48
C TYR A 61 6.15 11.86 -15.59
N TYR A 62 5.98 12.23 -16.87
CA TYR A 62 6.11 11.30 -17.99
C TYR A 62 7.44 11.35 -18.73
N LYS A 63 8.29 12.36 -18.49
CA LYS A 63 9.49 12.67 -19.27
C LYS A 63 10.45 11.49 -19.50
N THR A 64 10.57 10.63 -18.49
CA THR A 64 11.52 9.49 -18.51
C THR A 64 10.88 8.17 -18.87
N SER A 65 9.55 8.10 -18.92
CA SER A 65 8.81 6.83 -19.04
C SER A 65 7.91 6.73 -20.26
N ASN A 66 7.36 7.85 -20.72
CA ASN A 66 6.33 7.83 -21.76
C ASN A 66 6.53 8.93 -22.81
N TYR A 67 6.23 8.61 -24.05
CA TYR A 67 6.24 9.57 -25.13
C TYR A 67 4.91 10.35 -25.18
N ILE A 68 4.98 11.66 -25.34
CA ILE A 68 3.81 12.55 -25.47
C ILE A 68 3.97 13.38 -26.71
N ASN A 69 2.95 13.37 -27.59
CA ASN A 69 2.94 14.16 -28.83
C ASN A 69 1.51 14.53 -29.25
N ILE A 70 1.42 15.38 -30.26
CA ILE A 70 0.21 15.61 -31.04
C ILE A 70 0.14 14.53 -32.10
N LYS A 71 -1.03 13.89 -32.29
CA LYS A 71 -1.22 12.82 -33.26
C LYS A 71 -2.42 13.12 -34.17
N ASP A 72 -2.17 13.26 -35.46
CA ASP A 72 -3.19 13.54 -36.46
C ASP A 72 -4.07 14.76 -36.09
N THR A 73 -5.36 14.51 -35.83
CA THR A 73 -6.33 15.53 -35.40
C THR A 73 -6.53 15.57 -33.88
N ILE A 74 -5.84 14.72 -33.12
CA ILE A 74 -5.94 14.64 -31.69
C ILE A 74 -4.97 15.66 -31.07
N ASP A 75 -5.46 16.44 -30.12
CA ASP A 75 -4.70 17.54 -29.54
C ASP A 75 -3.45 17.09 -28.82
N LEU A 76 -3.55 16.03 -28.01
CA LEU A 76 -2.42 15.45 -27.29
C LEU A 76 -2.68 13.96 -27.00
N VAL A 77 -1.64 13.14 -27.14
CA VAL A 77 -1.68 11.73 -26.77
C VAL A 77 -0.51 11.35 -25.88
N VAL A 78 -0.75 10.41 -24.96
CA VAL A 78 0.29 9.79 -24.15
C VAL A 78 0.41 8.32 -24.56
N HIS A 79 1.61 7.90 -24.93
CA HIS A 79 1.91 6.55 -25.35
C HIS A 79 2.19 5.64 -24.13
N SER A 80 2.08 4.33 -24.33
CA SER A 80 2.30 3.34 -23.26
C SER A 80 3.77 3.22 -22.80
N SER A 81 4.71 3.74 -23.57
CA SER A 81 6.14 3.78 -23.25
C SER A 81 6.83 5.00 -23.87
N ILE A 82 8.13 5.14 -23.64
CA ILE A 82 8.95 6.22 -24.24
C ILE A 82 9.16 6.04 -25.76
N ASP A 83 8.88 4.87 -26.31
CA ASP A 83 8.97 4.59 -27.73
C ASP A 83 7.80 5.28 -28.48
N PRO A 84 8.06 6.17 -29.46
CA PRO A 84 7.05 6.82 -30.27
C PRO A 84 6.13 5.85 -31.05
N GLN A 85 6.56 4.62 -31.29
CA GLN A 85 5.79 3.59 -31.98
C GLN A 85 4.92 2.76 -31.02
N SER A 86 5.06 2.96 -29.71
CA SER A 86 4.22 2.26 -28.73
C SER A 86 2.75 2.71 -28.84
N PRO A 87 1.79 1.85 -28.47
CA PRO A 87 0.37 2.19 -28.54
C PRO A 87 0.01 3.42 -27.71
N VAL A 88 -0.96 4.20 -28.19
CA VAL A 88 -1.55 5.30 -27.43
C VAL A 88 -2.35 4.76 -26.25
N SER A 89 -2.17 5.34 -25.08
CA SER A 89 -2.85 4.95 -23.84
C SER A 89 -3.81 6.01 -23.30
N ILE A 90 -3.55 7.29 -23.57
CA ILE A 90 -4.41 8.40 -23.16
C ILE A 90 -4.65 9.32 -24.35
N LEU A 91 -5.92 9.70 -24.53
CA LEU A 91 -6.34 10.72 -25.49
C LEU A 91 -6.73 11.98 -24.74
N ILE A 92 -6.25 13.13 -25.18
CA ILE A 92 -6.57 14.43 -24.56
C ILE A 92 -7.11 15.37 -25.65
N GLU A 93 -8.31 15.87 -25.41
CA GLU A 93 -8.92 16.96 -26.18
C GLU A 93 -8.83 18.24 -25.37
N ALA A 94 -8.18 19.25 -25.90
CA ALA A 94 -7.94 20.52 -25.23
C ALA A 94 -8.71 21.66 -25.91
N LYS A 95 -9.43 22.44 -25.13
CA LYS A 95 -10.13 23.64 -25.61
C LYS A 95 -9.53 24.90 -25.01
N SER A 96 -9.62 26.01 -25.74
CA SER A 96 -9.27 27.30 -25.15
C SER A 96 -10.17 27.60 -23.94
N PRO A 97 -9.64 28.19 -22.85
CA PRO A 97 -10.44 28.62 -21.69
C PRO A 97 -11.58 29.57 -22.03
N THR A 98 -11.45 30.29 -23.15
CA THR A 98 -12.48 31.23 -23.65
C THR A 98 -13.56 30.55 -24.48
N ASN A 99 -13.33 29.31 -24.99
CA ASN A 99 -14.28 28.59 -25.84
C ASN A 99 -15.29 27.78 -25.01
N LYS A 100 -16.24 28.45 -24.38
CA LYS A 100 -17.27 27.83 -23.56
C LYS A 100 -18.34 27.07 -24.35
N THR A 101 -18.49 27.35 -25.64
CA THR A 101 -19.55 26.75 -26.48
C THR A 101 -19.21 25.34 -26.92
N GLU A 102 -17.97 25.03 -27.14
CA GLU A 102 -17.51 23.70 -27.56
C GLU A 102 -17.06 22.83 -26.38
N MET A 103 -16.72 23.45 -25.23
CA MET A 103 -16.30 22.75 -24.01
C MET A 103 -17.49 22.10 -23.32
N ILE A 104 -17.28 20.87 -22.79
CA ILE A 104 -18.26 20.23 -21.88
C ILE A 104 -18.38 20.97 -20.56
N SER A 105 -19.49 20.77 -19.89
CA SER A 105 -19.72 21.22 -18.53
C SER A 105 -20.45 20.13 -17.71
N THR A 106 -20.47 20.26 -16.41
CA THR A 106 -21.21 19.33 -15.53
C THR A 106 -22.71 19.25 -15.84
N ASN A 107 -23.27 20.28 -16.48
CA ASN A 107 -24.68 20.33 -16.88
C ASN A 107 -24.90 19.92 -18.34
N SER A 108 -23.88 19.94 -19.19
CA SER A 108 -23.97 19.64 -20.62
C SER A 108 -22.74 18.92 -21.13
N ILE A 109 -22.88 17.60 -21.30
CA ILE A 109 -21.79 16.76 -21.77
C ILE A 109 -21.78 16.58 -23.29
N ASN A 110 -22.93 16.74 -23.95
CA ASN A 110 -23.06 16.55 -25.40
C ASN A 110 -22.69 17.81 -26.17
N THR A 111 -21.42 18.14 -26.16
CA THR A 111 -20.84 19.29 -26.87
C THR A 111 -19.84 18.79 -27.91
N LYS A 112 -19.29 19.71 -28.70
CA LYS A 112 -18.33 19.37 -29.77
C LYS A 112 -17.10 18.65 -29.25
N SER A 113 -16.53 19.08 -28.09
CA SER A 113 -15.35 18.42 -27.50
C SER A 113 -15.59 16.94 -27.17
N MET A 114 -16.79 16.59 -26.70
CA MET A 114 -17.15 15.19 -26.42
C MET A 114 -17.37 14.39 -27.72
N GLN A 115 -17.91 15.03 -28.76
CA GLN A 115 -18.12 14.40 -30.08
C GLN A 115 -16.78 14.15 -30.77
N GLU A 116 -15.82 15.07 -30.64
CA GLU A 116 -14.44 14.92 -31.10
C GLU A 116 -13.74 13.78 -30.36
N LEU A 117 -13.78 13.77 -29.04
CA LEU A 117 -13.18 12.71 -28.23
C LEU A 117 -13.75 11.32 -28.56
N MET A 118 -15.07 11.23 -28.80
CA MET A 118 -15.72 10.00 -29.24
C MET A 118 -15.19 9.52 -30.60
N LEU A 119 -15.03 10.42 -31.58
CA LEU A 119 -14.48 10.07 -32.91
C LEU A 119 -13.03 9.58 -32.77
N TYR A 120 -12.20 10.27 -31.98
CA TYR A 120 -10.81 9.87 -31.75
C TYR A 120 -10.71 8.51 -31.06
N TYR A 121 -11.58 8.26 -30.09
CA TYR A 121 -11.67 6.96 -29.43
C TYR A 121 -12.03 5.84 -30.43
N LEU A 122 -13.04 6.05 -31.28
CA LEU A 122 -13.45 5.04 -32.25
C LEU A 122 -12.35 4.79 -33.31
N ARG A 123 -11.64 5.82 -33.75
CA ARG A 123 -10.50 5.67 -34.66
C ARG A 123 -9.40 4.85 -34.05
N GLU A 124 -8.93 5.21 -32.82
CA GLU A 124 -7.90 4.44 -32.15
C GLU A 124 -8.37 3.01 -31.87
N ARG A 125 -9.58 2.83 -31.35
CA ARG A 125 -10.08 1.53 -30.91
C ARG A 125 -10.45 0.59 -32.07
N ILE A 126 -11.11 1.11 -33.13
CA ILE A 126 -11.66 0.32 -34.23
C ILE A 126 -10.70 0.34 -35.43
N SER A 127 -10.38 1.52 -35.99
CA SER A 127 -9.55 1.63 -37.19
C SER A 127 -8.09 1.21 -36.92
N ASN A 128 -7.50 1.63 -35.78
CA ASN A 128 -6.13 1.30 -35.41
C ASN A 128 -6.04 0.01 -34.56
N ASN A 129 -7.17 -0.62 -34.23
CA ASN A 129 -7.24 -1.82 -33.38
C ASN A 129 -6.50 -1.69 -32.05
N ASN A 130 -6.49 -0.49 -31.45
CA ASN A 130 -5.77 -0.19 -30.22
C ASN A 130 -6.60 -0.54 -29.00
N ILE A 131 -6.22 -1.61 -28.29
CA ILE A 131 -6.84 -2.06 -27.02
C ILE A 131 -6.16 -1.49 -25.78
N ASN A 132 -5.11 -0.67 -25.94
CA ASN A 132 -4.29 -0.17 -24.83
C ASN A 132 -4.78 1.17 -24.26
N LEU A 133 -5.86 1.73 -24.79
CA LEU A 133 -6.46 2.94 -24.25
C LEU A 133 -6.89 2.74 -22.79
N LYS A 134 -6.52 3.67 -21.93
CA LYS A 134 -6.80 3.63 -20.49
C LYS A 134 -7.73 4.74 -20.05
N HIS A 135 -7.42 5.98 -20.45
CA HIS A 135 -8.24 7.14 -20.12
C HIS A 135 -8.39 8.09 -21.32
N LEU A 136 -9.49 8.85 -21.28
CA LEU A 136 -9.77 9.93 -22.19
C LEU A 136 -10.01 11.20 -21.39
N ILE A 137 -9.50 12.33 -21.85
CA ILE A 137 -9.52 13.59 -21.09
C ILE A 137 -10.04 14.70 -21.98
N ILE A 138 -10.93 15.54 -21.43
CA ILE A 138 -11.29 16.83 -22.01
C ILE A 138 -10.90 17.91 -21.00
N THR A 139 -10.20 18.95 -21.46
CA THR A 139 -9.76 20.04 -20.58
C THR A 139 -9.78 21.39 -21.30
N ASN A 140 -9.97 22.46 -20.51
CA ASN A 140 -9.80 23.85 -20.94
C ASN A 140 -8.73 24.59 -20.13
N ARG A 141 -7.73 23.86 -19.58
CA ARG A 141 -6.70 24.34 -18.67
C ARG A 141 -7.13 24.36 -17.21
N TYR A 142 -8.33 24.82 -16.91
CA TYR A 142 -8.84 24.92 -15.55
C TYR A 142 -9.71 23.74 -15.15
N GLU A 143 -10.65 23.40 -16.03
CA GLU A 143 -11.60 22.32 -15.81
C GLU A 143 -11.12 21.04 -16.48
N TRP A 144 -11.16 19.94 -15.77
CA TRP A 144 -10.70 18.64 -16.22
C TRP A 144 -11.82 17.62 -16.08
N PHE A 145 -12.06 16.90 -17.17
CA PHE A 145 -13.02 15.80 -17.26
C PHE A 145 -12.26 14.56 -17.71
N ILE A 146 -12.16 13.56 -16.85
CA ILE A 146 -11.38 12.34 -17.09
C ILE A 146 -12.34 11.15 -17.14
N PHE A 147 -12.34 10.44 -18.25
CA PHE A 147 -13.20 9.30 -18.53
C PHE A 147 -12.37 8.01 -18.56
N ASP A 148 -12.92 6.93 -18.02
CA ASP A 148 -12.33 5.60 -18.15
C ASP A 148 -12.58 5.03 -19.56
N ALA A 149 -11.52 4.58 -20.25
CA ALA A 149 -11.67 3.98 -21.58
C ALA A 149 -12.50 2.68 -21.56
N ALA A 150 -12.56 1.95 -20.45
CA ALA A 150 -13.43 0.79 -20.33
C ALA A 150 -14.92 1.15 -20.39
N LEU A 151 -15.28 2.34 -19.88
CA LEU A 151 -16.63 2.86 -20.03
C LEU A 151 -16.96 3.18 -21.49
N PHE A 152 -16.03 3.81 -22.22
CA PHE A 152 -16.17 4.07 -23.66
C PHE A 152 -16.26 2.77 -24.46
N GLU A 153 -15.49 1.74 -24.11
CA GLU A 153 -15.61 0.41 -24.70
C GLU A 153 -17.03 -0.13 -24.58
N LYS A 154 -17.59 -0.11 -23.37
CA LYS A 154 -18.95 -0.60 -23.08
C LYS A 154 -20.03 0.22 -23.78
N LEU A 155 -19.91 1.55 -23.78
CA LEU A 155 -20.97 2.43 -24.26
C LEU A 155 -20.92 2.66 -25.77
N PHE A 156 -19.72 2.69 -26.38
CA PHE A 156 -19.53 3.04 -27.79
C PHE A 156 -19.01 1.87 -28.62
N ALA A 157 -17.87 1.26 -28.28
CA ALA A 157 -17.26 0.23 -29.13
C ALA A 157 -18.02 -1.09 -29.16
N GLN A 158 -18.75 -1.44 -28.11
CA GLN A 158 -19.63 -2.61 -28.08
C GLN A 158 -21.01 -2.36 -28.69
N ASN A 159 -21.34 -1.13 -29.03
CA ASN A 159 -22.59 -0.79 -29.74
C ASN A 159 -22.44 -1.09 -31.22
N LYS A 160 -22.93 -2.23 -31.67
CA LYS A 160 -22.84 -2.70 -33.07
C LYS A 160 -23.40 -1.70 -34.07
N GLN A 161 -24.52 -1.03 -33.77
CA GLN A 161 -25.12 -0.04 -34.67
C GLN A 161 -24.19 1.16 -34.84
N LEU A 162 -23.65 1.68 -33.78
CA LEU A 162 -22.71 2.81 -33.80
C LEU A 162 -21.42 2.45 -34.54
N VAL A 163 -20.86 1.26 -34.28
CA VAL A 163 -19.64 0.77 -34.96
C VAL A 163 -19.89 0.63 -36.48
N ASN A 164 -21.07 0.14 -36.91
CA ASN A 164 -21.40 0.08 -38.32
C ASN A 164 -21.49 1.48 -38.94
N GLN A 165 -22.18 2.43 -38.30
CA GLN A 165 -22.25 3.82 -38.75
C GLN A 165 -20.88 4.48 -38.83
N PHE A 166 -20.00 4.22 -37.87
CA PHE A 166 -18.62 4.69 -37.86
C PHE A 166 -17.81 4.09 -39.03
N ASN A 167 -17.91 2.78 -39.28
CA ASN A 167 -17.23 2.11 -40.37
C ASN A 167 -17.72 2.63 -41.73
N ASP A 168 -19.01 2.85 -41.89
CA ASP A 168 -19.61 3.41 -43.11
C ASP A 168 -19.13 4.86 -43.34
N PHE A 169 -18.96 5.64 -42.25
CA PHE A 169 -18.38 6.98 -42.32
C PHE A 169 -16.91 6.95 -42.74
N GLU A 170 -16.05 6.14 -42.10
CA GLU A 170 -14.62 6.04 -42.45
C GLU A 170 -14.42 5.49 -43.89
N ASN A 171 -15.26 4.54 -44.33
CA ASN A 171 -15.23 3.98 -45.68
C ASN A 171 -15.92 4.88 -46.74
N LYS A 172 -16.49 6.03 -46.33
CA LYS A 172 -17.21 6.97 -47.20
C LYS A 172 -18.38 6.33 -47.98
N THR A 173 -19.03 5.35 -47.35
CA THR A 173 -20.19 4.65 -47.93
C THR A 173 -21.52 5.35 -47.63
N LEU A 174 -21.53 6.24 -46.63
CA LEU A 174 -22.66 7.09 -46.26
C LEU A 174 -22.66 8.41 -47.06
N SER A 175 -23.81 9.08 -47.12
CA SER A 175 -23.92 10.49 -47.53
C SER A 175 -23.14 11.45 -46.59
N VAL A 176 -22.82 10.99 -45.37
CA VAL A 176 -22.03 11.67 -44.35
C VAL A 176 -20.55 11.49 -44.68
N THR A 177 -19.94 12.46 -45.32
CA THR A 177 -18.52 12.37 -45.76
C THR A 177 -17.59 13.33 -45.02
N LYS A 178 -18.15 14.34 -44.34
CA LYS A 178 -17.38 15.33 -43.61
C LYS A 178 -17.42 15.06 -42.10
N THR A 179 -16.33 15.32 -41.42
CA THR A 179 -16.23 15.18 -39.94
C THR A 179 -17.33 15.95 -39.21
N LYS A 180 -17.74 17.12 -39.72
CA LYS A 180 -18.82 17.91 -39.14
C LYS A 180 -20.17 17.17 -39.18
N ASP A 181 -20.40 16.42 -40.24
CA ASP A 181 -21.65 15.66 -40.42
C ASP A 181 -21.63 14.44 -39.46
N PHE A 182 -20.47 13.81 -39.27
CA PHE A 182 -20.32 12.76 -38.24
C PHE A 182 -20.74 13.27 -36.86
N TYR A 183 -20.30 14.48 -36.48
CA TYR A 183 -20.64 15.05 -35.19
C TYR A 183 -22.14 15.27 -35.01
N SER A 184 -22.80 15.84 -36.03
CA SER A 184 -24.23 16.18 -35.95
C SER A 184 -25.15 14.97 -36.11
N GLU A 185 -24.82 14.03 -36.99
CA GLU A 185 -25.73 12.95 -37.38
C GLU A 185 -25.47 11.63 -36.65
N ILE A 186 -24.23 11.38 -36.20
CA ILE A 186 -23.86 10.12 -35.55
C ILE A 186 -23.52 10.35 -34.09
N ALA A 187 -22.51 11.18 -33.77
CA ALA A 187 -22.00 11.32 -32.43
C ALA A 187 -23.02 11.98 -31.47
N LYS A 188 -23.62 13.09 -31.88
CA LYS A 188 -24.59 13.83 -31.04
C LYS A 188 -25.80 12.97 -30.64
N PRO A 189 -26.50 12.25 -31.52
CA PRO A 189 -27.58 11.35 -31.14
C PRO A 189 -27.11 10.19 -30.24
N ALA A 190 -25.95 9.59 -30.55
CA ALA A 190 -25.42 8.49 -29.78
C ALA A 190 -25.10 8.90 -28.33
N ILE A 191 -24.46 10.06 -28.14
CA ILE A 191 -24.14 10.60 -26.78
C ILE A 191 -25.44 10.94 -26.05
N GLU A 192 -26.42 11.52 -26.72
CA GLU A 192 -27.70 11.91 -26.08
C GLU A 192 -28.44 10.72 -25.48
N LEU A 193 -28.41 9.57 -26.15
CA LEU A 193 -29.05 8.33 -25.69
C LEU A 193 -28.41 7.75 -24.39
N ILE A 194 -27.14 8.03 -24.14
CA ILE A 194 -26.38 7.39 -23.07
C ILE A 194 -25.81 8.38 -22.04
N LYS A 195 -26.06 9.68 -22.19
CA LYS A 195 -25.47 10.73 -21.34
C LYS A 195 -25.63 10.48 -19.84
N GLU A 196 -26.76 9.88 -19.42
CA GLU A 196 -27.02 9.55 -18.01
C GLU A 196 -26.17 8.39 -17.48
N LYS A 197 -25.54 7.61 -18.37
CA LYS A 197 -24.68 6.46 -18.02
C LYS A 197 -23.20 6.81 -18.04
N ILE A 198 -22.85 8.03 -18.46
CA ILE A 198 -21.46 8.47 -18.54
C ILE A 198 -21.02 8.94 -17.16
N GLU A 199 -19.99 8.28 -16.65
CA GLU A 199 -19.30 8.62 -15.40
C GLU A 199 -17.95 9.22 -15.72
N TYR A 200 -17.53 10.23 -14.95
CA TYR A 200 -16.24 10.89 -15.12
C TYR A 200 -15.74 11.52 -13.82
N ILE A 201 -14.44 11.70 -13.73
CA ILE A 201 -13.80 12.50 -12.68
C ILE A 201 -13.81 13.94 -13.16
N TYR A 202 -14.28 14.85 -12.30
CA TYR A 202 -14.31 16.29 -12.56
C TYR A 202 -13.63 17.07 -11.44
N PHE A 203 -12.84 18.05 -11.83
CA PHE A 203 -12.32 19.07 -10.94
C PHE A 203 -11.98 20.35 -11.70
N ASP A 204 -11.99 21.46 -10.96
CA ASP A 204 -11.54 22.76 -11.38
C ASP A 204 -10.28 23.12 -10.59
N ILE A 205 -9.13 23.27 -11.27
CA ILE A 205 -7.86 23.57 -10.61
C ILE A 205 -7.91 24.90 -9.82
N ARG A 206 -8.75 25.83 -10.23
CA ARG A 206 -8.93 27.14 -9.55
C ARG A 206 -9.40 26.98 -8.11
N GLU A 207 -10.12 25.90 -7.78
CA GLU A 207 -10.54 25.59 -6.40
C GLU A 207 -9.34 25.31 -5.48
N TYR A 208 -8.20 24.92 -6.05
CA TYR A 208 -6.97 24.62 -5.33
C TYR A 208 -6.01 25.81 -5.23
N LYS A 209 -6.33 26.99 -5.82
CA LYS A 209 -5.43 28.15 -5.88
C LYS A 209 -4.89 28.54 -4.51
N LYS A 210 -5.74 28.56 -3.46
CA LYS A 210 -5.31 28.84 -2.09
C LYS A 210 -4.21 27.91 -1.60
N HIS A 211 -4.28 26.62 -1.94
CA HIS A 211 -3.30 25.61 -1.52
C HIS A 211 -2.03 25.66 -2.38
N LEU A 212 -2.14 26.17 -3.61
CA LEU A 212 -0.98 26.39 -4.48
C LEU A 212 -0.16 27.61 -4.04
N ASP A 213 -0.81 28.68 -3.58
CA ASP A 213 -0.15 29.91 -3.16
C ASP A 213 0.55 29.80 -1.79
N ASN A 214 0.12 28.86 -0.94
CA ASN A 214 0.67 28.63 0.40
C ASN A 214 1.74 27.53 0.39
N ASN A 215 2.66 27.56 1.36
CA ASN A 215 3.74 26.57 1.52
C ASN A 215 3.67 25.84 2.87
N THR A 216 2.46 25.54 3.34
CA THR A 216 2.27 24.75 4.56
C THR A 216 2.11 23.27 4.23
N ILE A 217 2.45 22.39 5.18
CA ILE A 217 2.26 20.94 5.04
C ILE A 217 0.77 20.61 4.82
N GLU A 218 -0.11 21.33 5.50
CA GLU A 218 -1.55 21.11 5.40
C GLU A 218 -2.09 21.46 3.99
N ASP A 219 -1.60 22.56 3.40
CA ASP A 219 -1.97 22.93 2.04
C ASP A 219 -1.41 21.95 1.00
N ASP A 220 -0.17 21.51 1.19
CA ASP A 220 0.45 20.49 0.32
C ASP A 220 -0.32 19.16 0.38
N ASN A 221 -0.82 18.74 1.55
CA ASN A 221 -1.65 17.54 1.71
C ASN A 221 -2.96 17.64 0.91
N LYS A 222 -3.56 18.83 0.80
CA LYS A 222 -4.76 19.05 -0.01
C LYS A 222 -4.53 18.89 -1.52
N LEU A 223 -3.27 18.92 -1.98
CA LEU A 223 -2.90 18.72 -3.38
C LEU A 223 -2.65 17.25 -3.74
N ILE A 224 -2.50 16.36 -2.77
CA ILE A 224 -2.21 14.93 -3.02
C ILE A 224 -3.24 14.23 -3.91
N PRO A 225 -4.56 14.38 -3.72
CA PRO A 225 -5.54 13.77 -4.61
C PRO A 225 -5.37 14.24 -6.06
N LEU A 226 -5.08 15.53 -6.26
CA LEU A 226 -4.86 16.09 -7.58
C LEU A 226 -3.54 15.57 -8.19
N TYR A 227 -2.48 15.50 -7.41
CA TYR A 227 -1.21 14.88 -7.81
C TYR A 227 -1.43 13.45 -8.30
N LYS A 228 -2.18 12.65 -7.55
CA LYS A 228 -2.44 11.25 -7.88
C LYS A 228 -3.28 11.07 -9.15
N ILE A 229 -4.26 11.92 -9.39
CA ILE A 229 -5.12 11.85 -10.58
C ILE A 229 -4.32 12.00 -11.88
N PHE A 230 -3.29 12.85 -11.91
CA PHE A 230 -2.47 13.06 -13.09
C PHE A 230 -1.34 12.04 -13.27
N SER A 231 -1.04 11.26 -12.25
CA SER A 231 0.11 10.35 -12.27
C SER A 231 -0.04 9.19 -13.26
N PRO A 232 1.08 8.63 -13.72
CA PRO A 232 1.07 7.44 -14.58
C PRO A 232 0.38 6.24 -13.95
N GLU A 233 0.50 6.07 -12.63
CA GLU A 233 -0.13 4.98 -11.89
C GLU A 233 -1.65 5.01 -12.06
N HIS A 234 -2.26 6.19 -12.05
CA HIS A 234 -3.69 6.33 -12.30
C HIS A 234 -4.01 6.33 -13.79
N LEU A 235 -3.47 7.29 -14.55
CA LEU A 235 -3.89 7.51 -15.94
C LEU A 235 -3.50 6.38 -16.90
N LEU A 236 -2.40 5.68 -16.67
CA LEU A 236 -2.01 4.50 -17.45
C LEU A 236 -2.50 3.19 -16.83
N LYS A 237 -3.19 3.24 -15.69
CA LYS A 237 -3.60 2.05 -14.92
C LYS A 237 -2.42 1.09 -14.73
N LEU A 238 -1.26 1.64 -14.37
CA LEU A 238 -0.09 0.83 -14.10
C LEU A 238 -0.39 -0.11 -12.93
N PRO A 239 0.15 -1.35 -12.98
CA PRO A 239 0.10 -2.19 -11.80
C PRO A 239 0.78 -1.42 -10.67
N ILE A 240 0.02 -1.03 -9.70
CA ILE A 240 0.59 -0.44 -8.50
C ILE A 240 1.27 -1.59 -7.82
N ALA A 241 2.59 -1.50 -7.79
CA ALA A 241 3.37 -2.32 -6.93
C ALA A 241 3.04 -1.91 -5.48
N ASN A 242 1.87 -2.28 -5.02
CA ASN A 242 1.66 -2.57 -3.63
C ASN A 242 2.43 -3.87 -3.36
N ASP A 243 3.72 -3.76 -3.63
CA ASP A 243 4.70 -4.76 -3.27
C ASP A 243 4.97 -4.64 -1.76
N ASN A 244 3.87 -4.53 -0.99
CA ASN A 244 3.84 -4.90 0.41
C ASN A 244 4.28 -6.36 0.59
N ASN A 245 4.51 -7.05 -0.52
CA ASN A 245 4.92 -8.46 -0.59
C ASN A 245 6.33 -8.63 -1.18
N THR A 246 7.05 -7.59 -1.55
CA THR A 246 8.46 -7.73 -1.93
C THR A 246 9.34 -7.44 -0.74
N LEU A 247 10.11 -8.45 -0.39
CA LEU A 247 11.17 -8.34 0.61
C LEU A 247 12.17 -7.28 0.18
N ASP A 248 12.33 -6.21 0.97
CA ASP A 248 13.43 -5.26 0.76
C ASP A 248 14.76 -5.99 0.95
N LYS A 249 15.49 -6.12 -0.17
CA LYS A 249 16.75 -6.87 -0.19
C LYS A 249 17.83 -6.22 0.66
N SER A 250 17.83 -4.90 0.76
CA SER A 250 18.83 -4.17 1.54
C SER A 250 18.56 -4.37 3.02
N PHE A 251 17.31 -4.19 3.46
CA PHE A 251 16.88 -4.46 4.83
C PHE A 251 17.22 -5.89 5.25
N TYR A 252 16.82 -6.86 4.45
CA TYR A 252 17.03 -8.28 4.74
C TYR A 252 18.51 -8.65 4.81
N SER A 253 19.32 -8.16 3.85
CA SER A 253 20.76 -8.45 3.83
C SER A 253 21.48 -7.87 5.04
N GLU A 254 21.18 -6.63 5.43
CA GLU A 254 21.79 -5.96 6.56
C GLU A 254 21.33 -6.56 7.90
N LEU A 255 20.06 -6.95 8.01
CA LEU A 255 19.55 -7.69 9.16
C LEU A 255 20.27 -9.03 9.33
N LEU A 256 20.44 -9.81 8.26
CA LEU A 256 21.22 -11.06 8.31
C LEU A 256 22.68 -10.80 8.74
N HIS A 257 23.29 -9.70 8.27
CA HIS A 257 24.64 -9.33 8.69
C HIS A 257 24.71 -9.06 10.19
N ILE A 258 23.76 -8.31 10.77
CA ILE A 258 23.67 -8.02 12.22
C ILE A 258 23.46 -9.31 13.02
N ILE A 259 22.64 -10.21 12.53
CA ILE A 259 22.41 -11.52 13.13
C ILE A 259 23.71 -12.36 13.10
N GLY A 260 24.49 -12.30 12.02
CA GLY A 260 25.68 -13.15 11.79
C GLY A 260 25.46 -14.25 10.76
N LEU A 261 24.42 -14.10 9.92
CA LEU A 261 24.03 -15.04 8.88
C LEU A 261 24.32 -14.49 7.49
N GLU A 262 24.23 -15.36 6.48
CA GLU A 262 24.27 -14.99 5.07
C GLU A 262 23.35 -15.89 4.24
N GLU A 263 22.85 -15.36 3.11
CA GLU A 263 22.08 -16.13 2.13
C GLU A 263 23.02 -16.72 1.08
N THR A 264 23.07 -18.06 0.98
CA THR A 264 23.88 -18.80 0.01
C THR A 264 23.00 -19.57 -0.96
N LYS A 265 23.56 -19.94 -2.13
CA LYS A 265 22.88 -20.82 -3.08
C LYS A 265 23.43 -22.25 -2.96
N GLN A 266 22.55 -23.19 -2.65
CA GLN A 266 22.88 -24.61 -2.57
C GLN A 266 21.88 -25.43 -3.41
N GLY A 267 22.37 -26.17 -4.41
CA GLY A 267 21.49 -26.96 -5.28
C GLY A 267 20.42 -26.16 -6.02
N GLY A 268 20.69 -24.87 -6.34
CA GLY A 268 19.71 -23.98 -6.99
C GLY A 268 18.73 -23.29 -6.04
N LYS A 269 18.67 -23.68 -4.77
CA LYS A 269 17.86 -23.04 -3.72
C LYS A 269 18.70 -22.04 -2.94
N LYS A 270 18.06 -20.96 -2.49
CA LYS A 270 18.66 -20.01 -1.54
C LYS A 270 18.39 -20.50 -0.13
N ILE A 271 19.44 -20.65 0.64
CA ILE A 271 19.38 -21.05 2.05
C ILE A 271 20.13 -20.04 2.92
N ILE A 272 19.71 -19.91 4.17
CA ILE A 272 20.39 -19.10 5.17
C ILE A 272 21.39 -19.99 5.90
N THR A 273 22.62 -19.52 6.00
CA THR A 273 23.70 -20.26 6.65
C THR A 273 24.52 -19.35 7.55
N ARG A 274 25.20 -19.95 8.54
CA ARG A 274 26.27 -19.29 9.30
C ARG A 274 27.39 -18.89 8.33
N LYS A 275 27.97 -17.70 8.52
CA LYS A 275 29.12 -17.26 7.71
C LYS A 275 30.30 -18.23 7.85
N GLU A 276 31.12 -18.34 6.80
CA GLU A 276 32.35 -19.11 6.83
C GLU A 276 33.29 -18.59 7.91
N LEU A 277 34.12 -19.45 8.47
CA LEU A 277 34.99 -19.19 9.63
C LEU A 277 35.78 -17.88 9.53
N GLY A 278 36.37 -17.59 8.36
CA GLY A 278 37.15 -16.37 8.11
C GLY A 278 36.33 -15.08 7.95
N ARG A 279 34.99 -15.19 7.89
CA ARG A 279 34.06 -14.05 7.73
C ARG A 279 33.12 -13.87 8.90
N ARG A 280 33.25 -14.69 9.94
CA ARG A 280 32.47 -14.57 11.18
C ARG A 280 32.93 -13.34 11.93
N ASP A 281 31.99 -12.54 12.38
CA ASP A 281 32.24 -11.36 13.23
C ASP A 281 31.73 -11.64 14.63
N ILE A 282 32.65 -11.65 15.59
CA ILE A 282 32.36 -11.96 17.01
C ILE A 282 31.36 -10.96 17.64
N GLY A 283 31.19 -9.80 17.04
CA GLY A 283 30.22 -8.80 17.42
C GLY A 283 28.80 -9.11 16.95
N SER A 284 28.58 -9.97 15.94
CA SER A 284 27.25 -10.36 15.52
C SER A 284 26.49 -11.06 16.66
N LEU A 285 25.15 -10.94 16.67
CA LEU A 285 24.32 -11.51 17.74
C LEU A 285 24.53 -13.01 17.90
N LEU A 286 24.65 -13.74 16.81
CA LEU A 286 24.85 -15.18 16.79
C LEU A 286 26.23 -15.58 17.38
N GLU A 287 27.30 -14.94 16.93
CA GLU A 287 28.65 -15.29 17.41
C GLU A 287 28.87 -14.84 18.86
N ASN A 288 28.26 -13.70 19.28
CA ASN A 288 28.21 -13.29 20.67
C ASN A 288 27.48 -14.34 21.52
N CYS A 289 26.29 -14.77 21.10
CA CYS A 289 25.51 -15.78 21.80
C CYS A 289 26.27 -17.13 21.90
N ILE A 290 26.87 -17.62 20.83
CA ILE A 290 27.68 -18.85 20.82
C ILE A 290 28.83 -18.73 21.84
N THR A 291 29.53 -17.59 21.82
CA THR A 291 30.69 -17.37 22.73
C THR A 291 30.26 -17.39 24.19
N GLU A 292 29.16 -16.71 24.54
CA GLU A 292 28.70 -16.64 25.92
C GLU A 292 28.04 -17.96 26.39
N LEU A 293 27.41 -18.72 25.51
CA LEU A 293 26.91 -20.08 25.78
C LEU A 293 28.04 -21.04 26.11
N ASP A 294 29.12 -21.01 25.33
CA ASP A 294 30.29 -21.88 25.48
C ASP A 294 31.07 -21.51 26.75
N ASN A 295 31.40 -20.22 26.93
CA ASN A 295 32.10 -19.73 28.13
C ASN A 295 31.37 -20.05 29.43
N GLY A 296 30.04 -20.05 29.42
CA GLY A 296 29.21 -20.32 30.59
C GLY A 296 28.81 -21.77 30.78
N ASP A 297 29.25 -22.70 29.93
CA ASP A 297 28.83 -24.12 29.91
C ASP A 297 27.30 -24.28 29.97
N LYS A 298 26.58 -23.39 29.22
CA LYS A 298 25.12 -23.29 29.31
C LYS A 298 24.37 -24.44 28.65
N LEU A 299 25.03 -25.18 27.75
CA LEU A 299 24.41 -26.35 27.11
C LEU A 299 24.09 -27.47 28.11
N SER A 300 24.85 -27.58 29.22
CA SER A 300 24.64 -28.57 30.25
C SER A 300 23.29 -28.46 30.96
N ALA A 301 22.67 -27.26 30.92
CA ALA A 301 21.37 -27.00 31.56
C ALA A 301 20.18 -27.40 30.65
N ILE A 302 20.40 -27.70 29.37
CA ILE A 302 19.33 -27.96 28.43
C ILE A 302 18.90 -29.44 28.46
N THR A 303 17.62 -29.66 28.69
CA THR A 303 17.03 -31.00 28.64
C THR A 303 16.97 -31.49 27.16
N ASN A 304 17.40 -32.72 26.89
CA ASN A 304 17.43 -33.33 25.54
C ASN A 304 18.30 -32.53 24.52
N ILE A 305 19.49 -32.14 24.96
CA ILE A 305 20.43 -31.37 24.14
C ILE A 305 20.79 -32.04 22.79
N GLU A 306 20.64 -33.35 22.69
CA GLU A 306 20.92 -34.15 21.48
C GLU A 306 20.06 -33.73 20.28
N GLN A 307 18.88 -33.20 20.49
CA GLN A 307 18.00 -32.70 19.44
C GLN A 307 18.60 -31.51 18.66
N TYR A 308 19.55 -30.80 19.28
CA TYR A 308 20.22 -29.65 18.68
C TYR A 308 21.44 -29.99 17.84
N GLY A 309 21.88 -31.23 17.79
CA GLY A 309 22.97 -31.66 16.93
C GLY A 309 23.76 -32.84 17.47
N ALA A 310 24.60 -33.43 16.58
CA ALA A 310 25.40 -34.60 16.89
C ALA A 310 26.62 -34.27 17.73
N ASN A 311 27.17 -33.06 17.62
CA ASN A 311 28.37 -32.62 18.31
C ASN A 311 28.16 -31.24 19.00
N THR A 312 29.14 -30.85 19.81
CA THR A 312 29.05 -29.60 20.60
C THR A 312 28.97 -28.36 19.71
N GLU A 313 29.68 -28.29 18.60
CA GLU A 313 29.66 -27.14 17.70
C GLU A 313 28.27 -26.96 17.05
N GLU A 314 27.65 -28.03 16.58
CA GLU A 314 26.31 -28.03 16.03
C GLU A 314 25.27 -27.61 17.09
N ARG A 315 25.40 -28.13 18.32
CA ARG A 315 24.53 -27.81 19.45
C ARG A 315 24.61 -26.33 19.82
N LEU A 316 25.83 -25.79 19.99
CA LEU A 316 26.07 -24.37 20.24
C LEU A 316 25.43 -23.49 19.14
N PHE A 317 25.68 -23.84 17.89
CA PHE A 317 25.12 -23.10 16.75
C PHE A 317 23.59 -23.13 16.74
N ASN A 318 22.96 -24.30 16.85
CA ASN A 318 21.52 -24.44 16.75
C ASN A 318 20.78 -23.82 17.95
N VAL A 319 21.32 -23.94 19.16
CA VAL A 319 20.76 -23.29 20.36
C VAL A 319 20.88 -21.78 20.26
N ALA A 320 22.06 -21.26 19.91
CA ALA A 320 22.28 -19.83 19.73
C ALA A 320 21.37 -19.25 18.63
N LEU A 321 21.23 -19.95 17.53
CA LEU A 321 20.41 -19.52 16.41
C LEU A 321 18.92 -19.43 16.80
N GLU A 322 18.39 -20.41 17.50
CA GLU A 322 17.01 -20.41 17.99
C GLU A 322 16.76 -19.23 18.95
N LEU A 323 17.65 -19.00 19.91
CA LEU A 323 17.58 -17.87 20.84
C LEU A 323 17.62 -16.52 20.10
N VAL A 324 18.58 -16.35 19.18
CA VAL A 324 18.72 -15.08 18.43
C VAL A 324 17.50 -14.82 17.55
N ILE A 325 16.94 -15.86 16.93
CA ILE A 325 15.70 -15.71 16.15
C ILE A 325 14.54 -15.25 17.02
N ILE A 326 14.36 -15.82 18.22
CA ILE A 326 13.32 -15.41 19.16
C ILE A 326 13.49 -13.92 19.51
N TRP A 327 14.72 -13.48 19.84
CA TRP A 327 14.99 -12.09 20.21
C TRP A 327 14.77 -11.11 19.05
N ILE A 328 15.22 -11.46 17.85
CA ILE A 328 15.00 -10.63 16.64
C ILE A 328 13.52 -10.54 16.32
N ASN A 329 12.76 -11.63 16.41
CA ASN A 329 11.32 -11.61 16.19
C ASN A 329 10.62 -10.65 17.18
N ARG A 330 11.01 -10.69 18.47
CA ARG A 330 10.50 -9.74 19.47
C ARG A 330 10.84 -8.29 19.11
N ILE A 331 12.09 -8.00 18.78
CA ILE A 331 12.57 -6.65 18.47
C ILE A 331 11.84 -6.10 17.23
N LEU A 332 11.71 -6.89 16.16
CA LEU A 332 11.03 -6.49 14.93
C LEU A 332 9.53 -6.25 15.17
N PHE A 333 8.88 -7.13 15.93
CA PHE A 333 7.49 -6.95 16.35
C PHE A 333 7.31 -5.66 17.16
N LEU A 334 8.19 -5.41 18.11
CA LEU A 334 8.14 -4.20 18.94
C LEU A 334 8.42 -2.95 18.13
N LYS A 335 9.27 -3.02 17.12
CA LYS A 335 9.51 -1.90 16.21
C LYS A 335 8.28 -1.55 15.39
N LEU A 336 7.54 -2.56 14.92
CA LEU A 336 6.25 -2.35 14.26
C LEU A 336 5.23 -1.74 15.23
N LEU A 337 5.12 -2.27 16.44
CA LEU A 337 4.22 -1.74 17.48
C LEU A 337 4.56 -0.28 17.83
N GLU A 338 5.84 0.04 18.00
CA GLU A 338 6.32 1.40 18.25
C GLU A 338 5.89 2.34 17.13
N GLY A 339 6.10 1.94 15.85
CA GLY A 339 5.67 2.71 14.69
C GLY A 339 4.17 2.98 14.69
N GLN A 340 3.35 1.98 15.01
CA GLN A 340 1.90 2.13 15.12
C GLN A 340 1.49 3.06 16.27
N LEU A 341 2.08 2.90 17.46
CA LEU A 341 1.79 3.75 18.61
C LEU A 341 2.12 5.23 18.33
N ILE A 342 3.26 5.50 17.68
CA ILE A 342 3.67 6.84 17.29
C ILE A 342 2.66 7.41 16.28
N SER A 343 2.28 6.64 15.27
CA SER A 343 1.31 7.04 14.25
C SER A 343 -0.06 7.37 14.85
N PHE A 344 -0.64 6.48 15.64
CA PHE A 344 -1.94 6.70 16.30
C PHE A 344 -1.95 7.89 17.26
N ASN A 345 -0.80 8.25 17.81
CA ASN A 345 -0.68 9.37 18.75
C ASN A 345 -0.10 10.64 18.09
N LYS A 346 -0.49 10.93 16.85
CA LYS A 346 -0.15 12.16 16.09
C LYS A 346 1.37 12.37 15.98
N SER A 347 2.09 11.32 15.65
CA SER A 347 3.56 11.31 15.50
C SER A 347 4.32 11.72 16.79
N SER A 348 3.71 11.51 17.96
CA SER A 348 4.35 11.83 19.25
C SER A 348 5.51 10.88 19.54
N LYS A 349 6.72 11.44 19.66
CA LYS A 349 7.94 10.70 20.04
C LYS A 349 7.91 10.15 21.48
N ASP A 350 6.94 10.53 22.30
CA ASP A 350 6.75 9.99 23.66
C ASP A 350 6.43 8.48 23.68
N TYR A 351 6.05 7.94 22.52
CA TYR A 351 5.79 6.51 22.35
C TYR A 351 6.98 5.75 21.75
N ALA A 352 8.08 6.43 21.46
CA ALA A 352 9.32 5.78 21.05
C ALA A 352 9.98 5.13 22.28
N PHE A 353 10.29 3.84 22.20
CA PHE A 353 10.89 3.09 23.30
C PHE A 353 12.03 2.16 22.85
N LEU A 354 12.22 1.95 21.55
CA LEU A 354 13.31 1.16 20.97
C LEU A 354 14.40 2.08 20.39
N SER A 355 15.16 2.69 21.27
CA SER A 355 16.30 3.53 20.89
C SER A 355 17.46 3.36 21.86
N SER A 356 18.66 3.64 21.41
CA SER A 356 19.87 3.64 22.25
C SER A 356 19.85 4.70 23.37
N ASP A 357 18.93 5.67 23.30
CA ASP A 357 18.71 6.63 24.39
C ASP A 357 17.98 6.01 25.59
N ILE A 358 17.11 5.05 25.36
CA ILE A 358 16.25 4.40 26.37
C ILE A 358 16.81 3.05 26.76
N ILE A 359 17.25 2.25 25.83
CA ILE A 359 17.80 0.91 26.00
C ILE A 359 19.33 1.00 25.90
N LYS A 360 20.00 1.00 27.04
CA LYS A 360 21.45 1.19 27.14
C LYS A 360 22.24 -0.13 27.04
N GLY A 361 21.55 -1.26 27.16
CA GLY A 361 22.17 -2.57 27.12
C GLY A 361 21.15 -3.69 27.00
N TYR A 362 21.64 -4.92 26.91
CA TYR A 362 20.79 -6.09 26.83
C TYR A 362 19.96 -6.35 28.09
N ASP A 363 20.41 -5.86 29.25
CA ASP A 363 19.62 -5.91 30.52
C ASP A 363 18.36 -5.04 30.40
N ASP A 364 18.47 -3.84 29.83
CA ASP A 364 17.34 -2.95 29.64
C ASP A 364 16.35 -3.56 28.64
N LEU A 365 16.85 -4.21 27.59
CA LEU A 365 16.02 -4.89 26.61
C LEU A 365 15.29 -6.08 27.25
N ASN A 366 15.95 -6.86 28.09
CA ASN A 366 15.35 -7.95 28.85
C ASN A 366 14.28 -7.42 29.82
N ASN A 367 14.55 -6.31 30.49
CA ASN A 367 13.58 -5.64 31.36
C ASN A 367 12.38 -5.12 30.57
N LEU A 368 12.57 -4.59 29.35
CA LEU A 368 11.48 -4.20 28.49
C LEU A 368 10.58 -5.41 28.17
N PHE A 369 11.15 -6.55 27.80
CA PHE A 369 10.37 -7.76 27.47
C PHE A 369 9.56 -8.26 28.66
N PHE A 370 10.20 -8.49 29.80
CA PHE A 370 9.62 -9.23 30.92
C PHE A 370 9.23 -8.36 32.13
N GLY A 371 9.82 -7.18 32.27
CA GLY A 371 9.49 -6.22 33.32
C GLY A 371 8.42 -5.22 32.97
N VAL A 372 8.22 -4.97 31.67
CA VAL A 372 7.26 -3.98 31.15
C VAL A 372 6.15 -4.64 30.34
N LEU A 373 6.49 -5.28 29.23
CA LEU A 373 5.49 -5.77 28.26
C LEU A 373 4.72 -6.99 28.75
N ALA A 374 5.36 -7.88 29.51
CA ALA A 374 4.75 -9.06 30.11
C ALA A 374 3.93 -8.76 31.38
N LYS A 375 3.93 -7.52 31.87
CA LYS A 375 3.24 -7.13 33.10
C LYS A 375 2.21 -6.05 32.88
N GLN A 376 1.06 -6.19 33.54
CA GLN A 376 0.08 -5.10 33.61
C GLN A 376 0.70 -3.89 34.31
N HIS A 377 0.21 -2.69 33.99
CA HIS A 377 0.83 -1.44 34.43
C HIS A 377 1.03 -1.39 35.97
N HIS A 378 0.05 -1.88 36.74
CA HIS A 378 0.10 -1.90 38.23
C HIS A 378 1.07 -2.95 38.80
N ASP A 379 1.46 -3.96 38.00
CA ASP A 379 2.41 -5.01 38.42
C ASP A 379 3.87 -4.68 38.09
N ARG A 380 4.10 -3.58 37.37
CA ARG A 380 5.44 -3.09 37.03
C ARG A 380 6.10 -2.45 38.22
N SER A 381 7.45 -2.48 38.28
CA SER A 381 8.18 -1.69 39.26
C SER A 381 7.91 -0.18 39.11
N ASP A 382 8.08 0.60 40.21
CA ASP A 382 7.87 2.06 40.17
C ASP A 382 8.71 2.76 39.09
N ALA A 383 9.92 2.28 38.84
CA ALA A 383 10.80 2.79 37.78
C ALA A 383 10.18 2.53 36.39
N ASN A 384 9.72 1.30 36.15
CA ASN A 384 9.11 0.91 34.89
C ASN A 384 7.75 1.61 34.67
N GLN A 385 6.95 1.81 35.72
CA GLN A 385 5.71 2.56 35.63
C GLN A 385 5.94 4.00 35.19
N LYS A 386 6.99 4.64 35.63
CA LYS A 386 7.36 6.02 35.28
C LYS A 386 7.95 6.09 33.85
N GLN A 387 8.95 5.26 33.60
CA GLN A 387 9.69 5.32 32.32
C GLN A 387 8.85 4.86 31.14
N PHE A 388 8.03 3.82 31.32
CA PHE A 388 7.22 3.19 30.26
C PHE A 388 5.71 3.36 30.49
N ALA A 389 5.30 4.51 31.04
CA ALA A 389 3.91 4.80 31.38
C ALA A 389 2.94 4.66 30.20
N LYS A 390 3.41 5.03 29.00
CA LYS A 390 2.60 5.01 27.76
C LYS A 390 2.66 3.69 26.99
N ILE A 391 3.52 2.75 27.43
CA ILE A 391 3.71 1.48 26.73
C ILE A 391 2.69 0.45 27.24
N PRO A 392 1.90 -0.18 26.32
CA PRO A 392 0.85 -1.10 26.72
C PRO A 392 1.41 -2.40 27.32
N TYR A 393 0.55 -3.11 28.06
CA TYR A 393 0.74 -4.52 28.37
C TYR A 393 0.41 -5.37 27.14
N LEU A 394 1.25 -6.35 26.84
CA LEU A 394 1.03 -7.28 25.75
C LEU A 394 0.72 -8.67 26.33
N ASN A 395 -0.55 -9.07 26.20
CA ASN A 395 -0.97 -10.43 26.53
C ASN A 395 -0.60 -11.38 25.38
N SER A 396 0.69 -11.68 25.23
CA SER A 396 1.21 -12.47 24.13
C SER A 396 2.21 -13.50 24.64
N SER A 397 2.11 -14.72 24.14
CA SER A 397 3.09 -15.79 24.41
C SER A 397 4.53 -15.39 24.02
N LEU A 398 4.67 -14.45 23.08
CA LEU A 398 5.98 -13.94 22.67
C LEU A 398 6.75 -13.27 23.82
N PHE A 399 6.04 -12.72 24.83
CA PHE A 399 6.60 -12.07 26.02
C PHE A 399 6.28 -12.83 27.32
N ASP A 400 5.71 -14.03 27.24
CA ASP A 400 5.49 -14.87 28.41
C ASP A 400 6.80 -15.59 28.78
N PRO A 401 7.37 -15.32 29.98
CA PRO A 401 8.59 -16.00 30.44
C PRO A 401 8.46 -17.52 30.54
N GLN A 402 7.22 -18.06 30.53
CA GLN A 402 6.93 -19.49 30.62
C GLN A 402 6.87 -20.18 29.27
N SER A 403 6.62 -19.43 28.18
CA SER A 403 6.38 -20.00 26.86
C SER A 403 7.66 -20.46 26.17
N GLU A 404 8.79 -19.77 26.39
CA GLU A 404 10.06 -20.06 25.74
C GLU A 404 10.98 -20.87 26.67
N LYS A 405 10.84 -22.18 26.58
CA LYS A 405 11.55 -23.14 27.42
C LYS A 405 13.07 -22.98 27.35
N LEU A 406 13.62 -22.80 26.15
CA LEU A 406 15.05 -22.70 25.92
C LEU A 406 15.66 -21.45 26.60
N GLU A 407 14.99 -20.29 26.48
CA GLU A 407 15.45 -19.05 27.11
C GLU A 407 15.42 -19.15 28.64
N LYS A 408 14.40 -19.80 29.18
CA LYS A 408 14.25 -20.02 30.63
C LYS A 408 15.28 -21.00 31.19
N GLU A 409 15.54 -22.09 30.45
CA GLU A 409 16.44 -23.16 30.93
C GLU A 409 17.92 -22.79 30.73
N CYS A 410 18.23 -22.02 29.68
CA CYS A 410 19.62 -21.86 29.25
C CYS A 410 20.13 -20.42 29.36
N PHE A 411 19.55 -19.48 28.64
CA PHE A 411 20.25 -18.24 28.35
C PHE A 411 19.30 -17.09 27.93
N ALA A 412 19.20 -16.04 28.74
CA ALA A 412 18.44 -14.85 28.42
C ALA A 412 19.27 -13.84 27.60
N ILE A 413 18.61 -12.96 26.87
CA ILE A 413 19.28 -11.91 26.07
C ILE A 413 20.20 -11.01 26.89
N SER A 414 19.90 -10.79 28.19
CA SER A 414 20.72 -10.02 29.13
C SER A 414 22.12 -10.60 29.37
N ALA A 415 22.33 -11.88 29.04
CA ALA A 415 23.64 -12.51 29.19
C ALA A 415 24.57 -12.26 27.99
N LEU A 416 24.12 -11.61 26.93
CA LEU A 416 24.97 -11.20 25.80
C LEU A 416 25.98 -10.12 26.26
N ASN A 417 27.18 -10.21 25.69
CA ASN A 417 28.22 -9.22 25.97
C ASN A 417 27.96 -7.91 25.24
N TYR A 418 27.59 -6.88 25.97
CA TYR A 418 27.28 -5.56 25.43
C TYR A 418 28.50 -4.86 24.79
N ASN A 419 29.72 -5.13 25.24
CA ASN A 419 30.91 -4.45 24.74
C ASN A 419 31.36 -4.92 23.34
N ARG A 420 30.67 -5.86 22.74
CA ARG A 420 30.95 -6.31 21.39
C ARG A 420 30.59 -5.24 20.37
N THR A 421 31.50 -5.04 19.41
CA THR A 421 31.28 -4.17 18.25
C THR A 421 31.16 -5.00 16.98
N LEU A 422 30.36 -4.53 16.06
CA LEU A 422 30.12 -5.14 14.75
C LEU A 422 30.55 -4.15 13.67
N ARG A 423 31.22 -4.65 12.65
CA ARG A 423 31.55 -3.86 11.45
C ARG A 423 30.27 -3.51 10.70
N ILE A 424 30.12 -2.22 10.33
CA ILE A 424 29.01 -1.74 9.54
C ILE A 424 29.06 -2.37 8.15
N ASP A 425 27.90 -2.87 7.64
CA ASP A 425 27.78 -3.45 6.31
C ASP A 425 28.13 -2.42 5.22
N ALA A 426 28.93 -2.79 4.24
CA ALA A 426 29.32 -1.89 3.14
C ALA A 426 28.13 -1.40 2.30
N LYS A 427 26.98 -2.08 2.37
CA LYS A 427 25.73 -1.71 1.69
C LYS A 427 24.75 -1.01 2.61
N THR A 428 25.14 -0.67 3.83
CA THR A 428 24.27 -0.04 4.84
C THR A 428 23.52 1.17 4.29
N VAL A 429 22.32 1.38 4.82
CA VAL A 429 21.53 2.60 4.59
C VAL A 429 21.89 3.73 5.57
N LEU A 430 22.67 3.42 6.60
CA LEU A 430 23.12 4.40 7.59
C LEU A 430 23.99 5.48 6.95
N LYS A 431 23.81 6.70 7.43
CA LYS A 431 24.59 7.87 7.01
C LYS A 431 25.28 8.49 8.23
N ASP A 432 26.50 8.92 8.03
CA ASP A 432 27.23 9.72 9.01
C ASP A 432 26.66 11.15 9.12
N ARG A 433 27.21 11.97 10.03
CA ARG A 433 26.80 13.37 10.22
C ARG A 433 27.01 14.25 8.99
N ALA A 434 27.82 13.82 8.03
CA ALA A 434 28.06 14.52 6.77
C ALA A 434 27.14 14.03 5.63
N GLY A 435 26.19 13.10 5.92
CA GLY A 435 25.28 12.51 4.95
C GLY A 435 25.88 11.44 4.05
N LYS A 436 27.14 11.04 4.28
CA LYS A 436 27.80 9.93 3.58
C LYS A 436 27.47 8.60 4.26
N LYS A 437 27.59 7.50 3.52
CA LYS A 437 27.45 6.16 4.10
C LYS A 437 28.35 6.01 5.31
N ASP A 438 27.77 5.51 6.39
CA ASP A 438 28.50 5.23 7.62
C ASP A 438 29.43 4.02 7.45
N THR A 439 30.56 4.02 8.13
CA THR A 439 31.61 3.00 7.99
C THR A 439 32.30 2.80 9.35
N GLY A 440 33.02 1.69 9.47
CA GLY A 440 33.76 1.36 10.70
C GLY A 440 33.04 0.31 11.52
N GLU A 441 33.09 0.44 12.84
CA GLU A 441 32.48 -0.49 13.79
C GLU A 441 31.59 0.28 14.77
N LYS A 442 30.49 -0.34 15.17
CA LYS A 442 29.57 0.17 16.19
C LYS A 442 29.24 -0.91 17.20
N ASN A 443 28.83 -0.51 18.40
CA ASN A 443 28.17 -1.41 19.33
C ASN A 443 26.99 -2.09 18.63
N THR A 444 26.87 -3.40 18.76
CA THR A 444 25.90 -4.19 17.97
C THR A 444 24.46 -3.81 18.26
N LEU A 445 24.12 -3.53 19.52
CA LEU A 445 22.76 -3.12 19.88
C LEU A 445 22.45 -1.70 19.37
N GLU A 446 23.40 -0.77 19.45
CA GLU A 446 23.26 0.58 18.88
C GLU A 446 23.10 0.50 17.36
N TYR A 447 23.92 -0.32 16.68
CA TYR A 447 23.82 -0.53 15.24
C TYR A 447 22.44 -1.08 14.86
N LEU A 448 21.93 -2.07 15.59
CA LEU A 448 20.61 -2.63 15.34
C LEU A 448 19.51 -1.56 15.44
N PHE A 449 19.53 -0.71 16.49
CA PHE A 449 18.53 0.33 16.65
C PHE A 449 18.65 1.43 15.61
N GLU A 450 19.84 1.90 15.28
CA GLU A 450 20.04 2.89 14.22
C GLU A 450 19.60 2.35 12.87
N PHE A 451 19.92 1.09 12.57
CA PHE A 451 19.46 0.40 11.37
C PHE A 451 17.93 0.37 11.30
N LEU A 452 17.26 -0.10 12.35
CA LEU A 452 15.79 -0.14 12.37
C LEU A 452 15.17 1.26 12.27
N ASN A 453 15.79 2.28 12.90
CA ASN A 453 15.32 3.67 12.84
C ASN A 453 15.51 4.32 11.46
N SER A 454 16.31 3.72 10.59
CA SER A 454 16.49 4.18 9.20
C SER A 454 15.35 3.78 8.27
N TYR A 455 14.43 2.96 8.75
CA TYR A 455 13.23 2.51 8.04
C TYR A 455 11.97 3.05 8.71
N ASN A 456 10.88 3.13 7.94
CA ASN A 456 9.58 3.52 8.45
C ASN A 456 8.73 2.27 8.72
N PHE A 457 8.44 2.01 9.99
CA PHE A 457 7.59 0.90 10.42
C PHE A 457 6.12 1.30 10.61
N ALA A 458 5.78 2.56 10.43
CA ALA A 458 4.39 3.02 10.47
C ALA A 458 3.76 2.85 9.08
N SER A 459 2.75 2.01 8.97
CA SER A 459 2.01 1.84 7.72
C SER A 459 1.06 3.00 7.44
N ASP A 460 0.64 3.72 8.47
CA ASP A 460 -0.37 4.79 8.42
C ASP A 460 0.06 5.97 9.30
N SER A 461 1.11 6.71 8.89
CA SER A 461 1.33 8.01 9.51
C SER A 461 0.22 8.96 9.07
N SER A 462 -0.27 9.79 9.99
CA SER A 462 -1.23 10.88 9.70
C SER A 462 -0.70 11.90 8.69
N ASP A 463 0.61 11.89 8.43
CA ASP A 463 1.22 12.73 7.42
C ASP A 463 1.04 12.09 6.05
N GLU A 464 0.21 12.72 5.22
CA GLU A 464 -0.08 12.29 3.85
C GLU A 464 1.12 12.45 2.90
N ILE A 465 2.13 13.22 3.31
CA ILE A 465 3.39 13.41 2.57
C ILE A 465 4.53 12.71 3.29
N GLN A 466 5.28 11.92 2.55
CA GLN A 466 6.49 11.28 3.05
C GLN A 466 7.64 12.31 3.13
N GLU A 467 7.98 12.76 4.35
CA GLU A 467 9.03 13.78 4.54
C GLU A 467 10.44 13.23 4.31
N ASP A 468 10.66 11.97 4.67
CA ASP A 468 11.91 11.25 4.42
C ASP A 468 11.68 10.11 3.41
N SER A 469 12.64 9.89 2.53
CA SER A 469 12.65 8.77 1.58
C SER A 469 12.92 7.40 2.25
N LYS A 470 12.42 7.19 3.48
CA LYS A 470 12.60 5.94 4.20
C LYS A 470 11.73 4.85 3.61
N THR A 471 12.34 3.71 3.33
CA THR A 471 11.60 2.52 2.89
C THR A 471 10.63 2.06 3.98
N ILE A 472 9.38 1.78 3.60
CA ILE A 472 8.34 1.31 4.52
C ILE A 472 8.53 -0.19 4.77
N ILE A 473 8.57 -0.57 6.04
CA ILE A 473 8.57 -1.97 6.52
C ILE A 473 7.26 -2.20 7.27
N ASN A 474 6.26 -2.67 6.57
CA ASN A 474 4.96 -2.98 7.17
C ASN A 474 4.89 -4.43 7.66
N ALA A 475 3.73 -4.82 8.25
CA ALA A 475 3.51 -6.16 8.77
C ALA A 475 3.66 -7.27 7.71
N ALA A 476 3.30 -7.02 6.45
CA ALA A 476 3.42 -7.99 5.37
C ALA A 476 4.91 -8.24 5.00
N VAL A 477 5.71 -7.18 4.92
CA VAL A 477 7.18 -7.29 4.69
C VAL A 477 7.84 -8.02 5.85
N LEU A 478 7.45 -7.71 7.11
CA LEU A 478 7.95 -8.45 8.28
C LEU A 478 7.54 -9.92 8.24
N GLY A 479 6.33 -10.23 7.80
CA GLY A 479 5.87 -11.61 7.59
C GLY A 479 6.81 -12.40 6.67
N LEU A 480 7.22 -11.82 5.54
CA LEU A 480 8.19 -12.42 4.62
C LEU A 480 9.59 -12.61 5.25
N ILE A 481 10.01 -11.67 6.10
CA ILE A 481 11.28 -11.77 6.84
C ILE A 481 11.20 -12.92 7.84
N PHE A 482 10.12 -13.01 8.61
CA PHE A 482 9.89 -14.11 9.55
C PHE A 482 9.81 -15.47 8.86
N GLU A 483 9.11 -15.55 7.72
CA GLU A 483 9.07 -16.77 6.90
C GLU A 483 10.47 -17.23 6.53
N LYS A 484 11.32 -16.32 6.02
CA LYS A 484 12.68 -16.67 5.61
C LYS A 484 13.59 -17.01 6.78
N ILE A 485 13.54 -16.23 7.87
CA ILE A 485 14.41 -16.45 9.03
C ILE A 485 13.98 -17.72 9.79
N ASN A 486 12.69 -17.92 10.03
CA ASN A 486 12.18 -19.08 10.75
C ASN A 486 12.22 -20.36 9.90
N GLY A 487 12.16 -20.24 8.58
CA GLY A 487 12.21 -21.37 7.65
C GLY A 487 13.59 -21.95 7.38
N TYR A 488 14.61 -21.60 8.16
CA TYR A 488 15.99 -21.99 7.91
C TYR A 488 16.27 -23.50 8.02
N LYS A 489 15.51 -24.25 8.82
CA LYS A 489 15.65 -25.71 8.98
C LYS A 489 14.74 -26.49 8.03
N ASP A 490 13.44 -26.22 8.05
CA ASP A 490 12.42 -27.08 7.47
C ASP A 490 11.62 -26.43 6.34
N GLY A 491 11.91 -25.16 6.02
CA GLY A 491 11.19 -24.39 5.00
C GLY A 491 9.76 -24.07 5.43
N SER A 492 9.53 -22.98 6.13
CA SER A 492 8.17 -22.46 6.30
C SER A 492 7.74 -21.72 5.03
N PHE A 493 6.50 -21.95 4.61
CA PHE A 493 5.91 -21.29 3.44
C PHE A 493 4.59 -20.66 3.88
N TYR A 494 4.52 -19.32 3.80
CA TYR A 494 3.27 -18.63 4.07
C TYR A 494 2.43 -18.55 2.80
N THR A 495 1.14 -18.72 2.96
CA THR A 495 0.21 -18.62 1.84
C THR A 495 0.13 -17.16 1.39
N PRO A 496 0.32 -16.86 0.09
CA PRO A 496 0.21 -15.49 -0.40
C PRO A 496 -1.15 -14.86 -0.10
N SER A 497 -1.18 -13.56 0.21
CA SER A 497 -2.37 -12.83 0.64
C SER A 497 -3.55 -12.92 -0.32
N PHE A 498 -3.30 -12.91 -1.63
CA PHE A 498 -4.38 -13.04 -2.61
C PHE A 498 -5.08 -14.42 -2.57
N ILE A 499 -4.37 -15.48 -2.15
CA ILE A 499 -4.94 -16.82 -1.97
C ILE A 499 -5.73 -16.86 -0.66
N THR A 500 -5.19 -16.34 0.44
CA THR A 500 -5.89 -16.31 1.74
C THR A 500 -7.18 -15.50 1.65
N MET A 501 -7.12 -14.33 1.01
CA MET A 501 -8.28 -13.49 0.74
C MET A 501 -9.35 -14.24 -0.08
N TYR A 502 -8.94 -14.88 -1.19
CA TYR A 502 -9.85 -15.63 -2.03
C TYR A 502 -10.51 -16.78 -1.26
N MET A 503 -9.73 -17.57 -0.52
CA MET A 503 -10.23 -18.67 0.28
C MET A 503 -11.20 -18.20 1.38
N CYS A 504 -10.85 -17.16 2.12
CA CYS A 504 -11.70 -16.58 3.16
C CYS A 504 -13.00 -16.06 2.56
N ARG A 505 -12.93 -15.33 1.46
CA ARG A 505 -14.12 -14.80 0.78
C ARG A 505 -15.09 -15.92 0.38
N GLU A 506 -14.60 -16.94 -0.30
CA GLU A 506 -15.45 -18.02 -0.80
C GLU A 506 -16.05 -18.87 0.34
N THR A 507 -15.24 -19.17 1.36
CA THR A 507 -15.68 -20.07 2.43
C THR A 507 -16.57 -19.36 3.46
N ILE A 508 -16.20 -18.14 3.88
CA ILE A 508 -16.95 -17.42 4.92
C ILE A 508 -18.31 -16.97 4.38
N ARG A 509 -18.39 -16.47 3.13
CA ARG A 509 -19.68 -16.08 2.54
C ARG A 509 -20.66 -17.26 2.46
N ARG A 510 -20.20 -18.45 2.08
CA ARG A 510 -21.02 -19.66 2.09
C ARG A 510 -21.45 -20.02 3.50
N ALA A 511 -20.52 -20.01 4.46
CA ALA A 511 -20.84 -20.30 5.85
C ALA A 511 -21.86 -19.31 6.45
N VAL A 512 -21.79 -18.02 6.08
CA VAL A 512 -22.79 -17.02 6.48
C VAL A 512 -24.17 -17.39 5.94
N VAL A 513 -24.30 -17.67 4.63
CA VAL A 513 -25.59 -18.05 4.03
C VAL A 513 -26.16 -19.32 4.71
N GLU A 514 -25.32 -20.33 4.92
CA GLU A 514 -25.73 -21.56 5.61
C GLU A 514 -26.20 -21.32 7.05
N LYS A 515 -25.46 -20.49 7.81
CA LYS A 515 -25.83 -20.13 9.19
C LYS A 515 -27.18 -19.43 9.27
N PHE A 516 -27.45 -18.48 8.37
CA PHE A 516 -28.75 -17.80 8.31
C PHE A 516 -29.86 -18.78 7.91
N ASN A 517 -29.63 -19.65 6.92
CA ASN A 517 -30.61 -20.67 6.53
C ASN A 517 -30.94 -21.61 7.70
N GLN A 518 -29.93 -22.03 8.46
CA GLN A 518 -30.12 -22.86 9.65
C GLN A 518 -30.86 -22.12 10.77
N ALA A 519 -30.44 -20.88 11.08
CA ALA A 519 -30.99 -20.12 12.21
C ALA A 519 -32.44 -19.64 11.96
N LYS A 520 -32.77 -19.32 10.71
CA LYS A 520 -34.05 -18.70 10.32
C LYS A 520 -34.95 -19.63 9.51
N SER A 521 -34.51 -20.84 9.21
CA SER A 521 -35.23 -21.78 8.30
C SER A 521 -35.47 -21.12 6.92
N TRP A 522 -34.50 -20.32 6.43
CA TRP A 522 -34.53 -19.76 5.10
C TRP A 522 -33.92 -20.72 4.09
N ASN A 523 -34.16 -20.46 2.80
CA ASN A 523 -33.55 -21.20 1.69
C ASN A 523 -32.88 -20.23 0.70
N CYS A 524 -31.99 -19.40 1.21
CA CYS A 524 -31.20 -18.48 0.39
C CYS A 524 -30.09 -19.25 -0.31
N GLN A 525 -29.86 -18.97 -1.60
CA GLN A 525 -28.78 -19.56 -2.38
C GLN A 525 -27.64 -18.53 -2.57
N THR A 526 -27.97 -17.26 -2.52
CA THR A 526 -27.04 -16.16 -2.78
C THR A 526 -27.00 -15.18 -1.60
N PHE A 527 -25.95 -14.36 -1.60
CA PHE A 527 -25.76 -13.30 -0.62
C PHE A 527 -26.79 -12.17 -0.78
N ASP A 528 -27.20 -11.89 -2.02
CA ASP A 528 -28.23 -10.88 -2.33
C ASP A 528 -29.61 -11.26 -1.81
N GLU A 529 -29.96 -12.57 -1.88
CA GLU A 529 -31.20 -13.09 -1.32
C GLU A 529 -31.20 -12.96 0.21
N LEU A 530 -30.05 -13.17 0.85
CA LEU A 530 -29.88 -13.02 2.28
C LEU A 530 -30.09 -11.54 2.69
N TYR A 531 -29.45 -10.60 1.97
CA TYR A 531 -29.59 -9.18 2.22
C TYR A 531 -31.07 -8.72 2.25
N ASN A 532 -31.86 -9.22 1.31
CA ASN A 532 -33.28 -8.85 1.20
C ASN A 532 -34.18 -9.39 2.32
N LYS A 533 -33.72 -10.40 3.09
CA LYS A 533 -34.47 -11.04 4.17
C LYS A 533 -34.10 -10.59 5.57
N ILE A 534 -32.98 -9.87 5.72
CA ILE A 534 -32.50 -9.39 7.03
C ILE A 534 -33.33 -8.16 7.44
N GLU A 535 -34.15 -8.32 8.49
CA GLU A 535 -34.94 -7.25 9.09
C GLU A 535 -34.31 -6.75 10.42
N ASP A 536 -33.82 -7.70 11.24
CA ASP A 536 -33.21 -7.40 12.54
C ASP A 536 -31.68 -7.50 12.47
N ARG A 537 -31.03 -6.34 12.69
CA ARG A 537 -29.56 -6.21 12.66
C ARG A 537 -28.87 -6.85 13.85
N HIS A 538 -29.47 -6.73 15.04
CA HIS A 538 -28.86 -7.30 16.23
C HIS A 538 -28.84 -8.82 16.15
N ASP A 539 -29.93 -9.43 15.74
CA ASP A 539 -30.04 -10.84 15.50
C ASP A 539 -29.12 -11.30 14.37
N ALA A 540 -29.05 -10.57 13.27
CA ALA A 540 -28.11 -10.85 12.17
C ALA A 540 -26.65 -10.81 12.62
N ASN A 541 -26.26 -9.83 13.46
CA ASN A 541 -24.92 -9.78 14.04
C ASN A 541 -24.64 -10.98 14.94
N ASN A 542 -25.61 -11.42 15.75
CA ASN A 542 -25.46 -12.59 16.61
C ASN A 542 -25.23 -13.87 15.78
N ILE A 543 -25.96 -14.03 14.68
CA ILE A 543 -25.78 -15.17 13.77
C ILE A 543 -24.37 -15.16 13.17
N ILE A 544 -23.89 -14.02 12.64
CA ILE A 544 -22.55 -13.92 12.06
C ILE A 544 -21.47 -14.12 13.14
N ASN A 545 -21.63 -13.51 14.32
CA ASN A 545 -20.68 -13.65 15.42
C ASN A 545 -20.60 -15.08 15.98
N SER A 546 -21.59 -15.92 15.69
CA SER A 546 -21.57 -17.35 16.07
C SER A 546 -20.70 -18.23 15.16
N ILE A 547 -20.17 -17.67 14.07
CA ILE A 547 -19.26 -18.39 13.18
C ILE A 547 -17.90 -18.49 13.87
N THR A 548 -17.43 -19.71 14.02
CA THR A 548 -16.10 -20.00 14.57
C THR A 548 -15.13 -20.37 13.45
N ILE A 549 -13.94 -19.79 13.50
CA ILE A 549 -12.89 -20.04 12.53
C ILE A 549 -11.69 -20.62 13.28
N CYS A 550 -11.14 -21.71 12.77
CA CYS A 550 -9.94 -22.34 13.32
C CYS A 550 -8.88 -22.45 12.23
N ASP A 551 -7.72 -21.87 12.49
CA ASP A 551 -6.53 -22.05 11.67
C ASP A 551 -5.53 -22.94 12.42
N PRO A 552 -5.38 -24.22 12.05
CA PRO A 552 -4.49 -25.15 12.74
C PRO A 552 -3.01 -24.93 12.41
N ALA A 553 -2.70 -24.08 11.42
CA ALA A 553 -1.36 -23.78 10.95
C ALA A 553 -1.14 -22.26 10.87
N VAL A 554 -1.49 -21.56 11.93
CA VAL A 554 -1.67 -20.10 11.98
C VAL A 554 -0.49 -19.28 11.43
N GLY A 555 0.74 -19.76 11.55
CA GLY A 555 1.93 -19.08 11.06
C GLY A 555 2.00 -17.62 11.54
N SER A 556 1.97 -16.68 10.61
CA SER A 556 1.91 -15.23 10.88
C SER A 556 0.49 -14.72 11.24
N GLY A 557 -0.51 -15.58 11.25
CA GLY A 557 -1.91 -15.19 11.48
C GLY A 557 -2.61 -14.58 10.27
N HIS A 558 -2.02 -14.64 9.09
CA HIS A 558 -2.50 -13.95 7.90
C HIS A 558 -3.90 -14.43 7.47
N PHE A 559 -4.19 -15.72 7.55
CA PHE A 559 -5.54 -16.24 7.32
C PHE A 559 -6.59 -15.67 8.28
N LEU A 560 -6.21 -15.49 9.55
CA LEU A 560 -7.14 -14.93 10.55
C LEU A 560 -7.41 -13.45 10.29
N VAL A 561 -6.40 -12.69 9.83
CA VAL A 561 -6.56 -11.30 9.41
C VAL A 561 -7.46 -11.22 8.18
N SER A 562 -7.22 -12.04 7.14
CA SER A 562 -8.08 -12.10 5.95
C SER A 562 -9.52 -12.48 6.30
N ALA A 563 -9.70 -13.41 7.25
CA ALA A 563 -11.02 -13.81 7.72
C ALA A 563 -11.74 -12.70 8.48
N LEU A 564 -11.03 -11.96 9.34
CA LEU A 564 -11.58 -10.81 10.05
C LEU A 564 -12.01 -9.71 9.08
N ASN A 565 -11.16 -9.39 8.12
CA ASN A 565 -11.45 -8.40 7.07
C ASN A 565 -12.72 -8.78 6.30
N GLU A 566 -12.84 -10.06 5.89
CA GLU A 566 -14.02 -10.54 5.16
C GLU A 566 -15.30 -10.49 6.01
N ILE A 567 -15.25 -10.82 7.31
CA ILE A 567 -16.40 -10.68 8.21
C ILE A 567 -16.86 -9.23 8.32
N ILE A 568 -15.92 -8.29 8.44
CA ILE A 568 -16.24 -6.86 8.50
C ILE A 568 -16.88 -6.40 7.18
N ALA A 569 -16.31 -6.81 6.04
CA ALA A 569 -16.87 -6.50 4.73
C ALA A 569 -18.30 -7.06 4.54
N ILE A 570 -18.53 -8.31 4.95
CA ILE A 570 -19.85 -8.95 4.94
C ILE A 570 -20.86 -8.12 5.76
N LYS A 571 -20.48 -7.70 6.97
CA LYS A 571 -21.36 -6.88 7.81
C LYS A 571 -21.65 -5.51 7.19
N SER A 572 -20.68 -4.92 6.50
CA SER A 572 -20.86 -3.68 5.75
C SER A 572 -21.81 -3.86 4.57
N GLU A 573 -21.61 -4.88 3.75
CA GLU A 573 -22.46 -5.21 2.59
C GLU A 573 -23.91 -5.51 3.01
N LEU A 574 -24.10 -6.25 4.11
CA LEU A 574 -25.40 -6.54 4.69
C LEU A 574 -26.01 -5.33 5.45
N ARG A 575 -25.29 -4.21 5.55
CA ARG A 575 -25.70 -3.00 6.28
C ARG A 575 -26.06 -3.23 7.74
N ILE A 576 -25.35 -4.14 8.39
CA ILE A 576 -25.53 -4.50 9.80
C ILE A 576 -24.39 -4.07 10.71
N LEU A 577 -23.41 -3.30 10.21
CA LEU A 577 -22.37 -2.70 11.04
C LEU A 577 -22.99 -1.83 12.12
N GLN A 578 -22.51 -2.01 13.36
CA GLN A 578 -22.99 -1.27 14.53
C GLN A 578 -21.83 -0.96 15.48
N ASP A 579 -21.99 0.11 16.27
CA ASP A 579 -21.11 0.47 17.36
C ASP A 579 -21.31 -0.43 18.59
N HIS A 580 -20.55 -0.19 19.67
CA HIS A 580 -20.71 -0.90 20.94
C HIS A 580 -22.08 -0.70 21.61
N ALA A 581 -22.79 0.38 21.30
CA ALA A 581 -24.11 0.68 21.81
C ALA A 581 -25.23 0.07 20.95
N GLY A 582 -24.90 -0.61 19.85
CA GLY A 582 -25.85 -1.21 18.91
C GLY A 582 -26.39 -0.23 17.85
N ASN A 583 -25.88 1.00 17.79
CA ASN A 583 -26.29 1.97 16.78
C ASN A 583 -25.65 1.62 15.43
N ARG A 584 -26.40 1.81 14.35
CA ARG A 584 -25.89 1.53 13.01
C ARG A 584 -24.80 2.54 12.62
N LEU A 585 -23.68 2.04 12.18
CA LEU A 585 -22.66 2.84 11.52
C LEU A 585 -23.09 3.05 10.05
N LYS A 586 -23.62 4.25 9.76
CA LYS A 586 -24.02 4.64 8.40
C LYS A 586 -22.94 5.42 7.67
N GLU A 587 -22.06 6.05 8.45
CA GLU A 587 -21.07 7.02 8.01
C GLU A 587 -19.85 6.38 7.33
N TYR A 588 -19.76 5.03 7.36
CA TYR A 588 -18.59 4.33 6.86
C TYR A 588 -18.95 3.33 5.78
N GLN A 589 -18.13 3.31 4.75
CA GLN A 589 -18.11 2.27 3.73
C GLN A 589 -16.84 1.43 3.90
N VAL A 590 -16.99 0.11 3.82
CA VAL A 590 -15.89 -0.83 4.03
C VAL A 590 -15.71 -1.68 2.79
N GLN A 591 -14.47 -1.81 2.33
CA GLN A 591 -14.12 -2.67 1.19
C GLN A 591 -12.78 -3.35 1.47
N ILE A 592 -12.60 -4.55 0.92
CA ILE A 592 -11.32 -5.27 0.95
C ILE A 592 -10.61 -5.10 -0.38
N VAL A 593 -9.38 -4.62 -0.35
CA VAL A 593 -8.53 -4.48 -1.53
C VAL A 593 -7.14 -5.01 -1.20
N ASN A 594 -6.67 -6.02 -1.95
CA ASN A 594 -5.37 -6.67 -1.73
C ASN A 594 -5.17 -7.15 -0.28
N ASP A 595 -6.23 -7.73 0.30
CA ASP A 595 -6.27 -8.23 1.67
C ASP A 595 -6.14 -7.14 2.77
N GLU A 596 -6.36 -5.89 2.41
CA GLU A 596 -6.45 -4.78 3.34
C GLU A 596 -7.87 -4.24 3.43
N LEU A 597 -8.29 -3.91 4.66
CA LEU A 597 -9.57 -3.28 4.92
C LEU A 597 -9.45 -1.77 4.64
N ILE A 598 -10.20 -1.28 3.67
CA ILE A 598 -10.32 0.14 3.37
C ILE A 598 -11.64 0.63 3.93
N VAL A 599 -11.57 1.63 4.79
CA VAL A 599 -12.74 2.30 5.37
C VAL A 599 -12.78 3.72 4.82
N THR A 600 -13.93 4.11 4.28
CA THR A 600 -14.18 5.48 3.78
C THR A 600 -15.41 6.05 4.46
N ASP A 601 -15.48 7.37 4.56
CA ASP A 601 -16.67 8.10 5.02
C ASP A 601 -17.76 8.18 3.92
N GLU A 602 -18.86 8.90 4.20
CA GLU A 602 -19.96 9.10 3.25
C GLU A 602 -19.54 9.85 1.98
N ASP A 603 -18.54 10.73 2.08
CA ASP A 603 -17.99 11.49 0.95
C ASP A 603 -16.96 10.68 0.14
N GLY A 604 -16.59 9.49 0.61
CA GLY A 604 -15.62 8.61 -0.02
C GLY A 604 -14.17 8.96 0.35
N ASP A 605 -13.95 9.82 1.32
CA ASP A 605 -12.63 10.12 1.86
C ASP A 605 -12.16 8.95 2.75
N LEU A 606 -10.86 8.64 2.74
CA LEU A 606 -10.30 7.61 3.62
C LEU A 606 -10.49 8.03 5.08
N PHE A 607 -11.00 7.10 5.87
CA PHE A 607 -11.01 7.25 7.31
C PHE A 607 -9.60 6.94 7.83
N ALA A 608 -8.95 7.98 8.39
CA ALA A 608 -7.61 7.91 8.94
C ALA A 608 -7.61 7.34 10.37
#